data_84e1218f42d03baa1a5ff0ba24a9b1bc
#
_entry.id   84e1218f42d03baa1a5ff0ba24a9b1bc
#
_cell.length_a   1.000
_cell.length_b   1.000
_cell.length_c   1.000
_cell.angle_alpha   90.00
_cell.angle_beta   90.00
_cell.angle_gamma   90.00
#
_symmetry.space_group_name_H-M   'P 1'
#
loop_
_entity.id
_entity.type
_entity.pdbx_description
1 polymer ?
#
loop_
_entity_poly.entity_id
_entity_poly.type
_entity_poly.pdbx_seq_one_letter_code
_entity_poly.pdbx_strand_id
1 'polypeptide(L)'
;DEIGIETIQLMLADKFIAINHTAETFTAVVLGEDSEEGRIKALKEAEELIKTAREGVDKFKDDKPDMSLEGVILKKSDTLEEYSKKVNKIKNYIKEGHIFQTVLSQRWTIKTGQSGFNLYEKLRELNPSPYMYYFNFGDFEIIGSSPEMIVKQSDNKVYTCPIAGTRKRGATKEQDIALEEELLADEKERAEHVMLVDLARNDMGKISEIGTVKVDQFMNIQRYSHVMHIVSLVEGRKNGEYHPLDLVSSFLPAGTLSGAPKIRAMEIIDELETVRRGLY
;
A
#
# COMPACT_ATOMS: atom_id res chain seq x y z
N ASP A 1 18.66 -12.94 -2.75
CA ASP A 1 17.26 -12.72 -3.11
C ASP A 1 16.92 -13.57 -4.35
N GLU A 2 15.90 -14.42 -4.24
CA GLU A 2 15.49 -15.33 -5.31
C GLU A 2 14.80 -14.60 -6.48
N ILE A 3 14.35 -13.36 -6.27
CA ILE A 3 13.69 -12.54 -7.27
C ILE A 3 14.70 -11.70 -8.05
N GLY A 4 15.88 -11.45 -7.49
CA GLY A 4 16.95 -10.69 -8.13
C GLY A 4 16.69 -9.19 -8.25
N ILE A 5 15.82 -8.63 -7.39
CA ILE A 5 15.50 -7.20 -7.35
C ILE A 5 16.39 -6.52 -6.30
N GLU A 6 16.88 -5.33 -6.61
CA GLU A 6 17.64 -4.51 -5.68
C GLU A 6 16.84 -4.16 -4.42
N THR A 7 17.53 -4.03 -3.28
CA THR A 7 16.90 -3.72 -1.99
C THR A 7 16.18 -2.37 -1.99
N ILE A 8 16.72 -1.40 -2.72
CA ILE A 8 16.13 -0.07 -2.93
C ILE A 8 16.24 0.26 -4.40
N GLN A 9 15.11 0.59 -5.01
CA GLN A 9 15.05 1.07 -6.37
C GLN A 9 14.18 2.32 -6.44
N LEU A 10 14.70 3.38 -7.02
CA LEU A 10 14.04 4.67 -7.10
C LEU A 10 13.87 5.08 -8.57
N MET A 11 12.78 5.74 -8.86
CA MET A 11 12.50 6.33 -10.15
C MET A 11 12.37 7.85 -9.98
N LEU A 12 13.18 8.61 -10.71
CA LEU A 12 13.04 10.05 -10.80
C LEU A 12 12.12 10.39 -11.98
N ALA A 13 10.97 10.96 -11.71
CA ALA A 13 10.06 11.46 -12.73
C ALA A 13 10.28 12.97 -12.90
N ASP A 14 11.03 13.37 -13.92
CA ASP A 14 11.24 14.76 -14.30
C ASP A 14 10.12 15.32 -15.19
N LYS A 15 9.29 14.44 -15.73
CA LYS A 15 8.11 14.75 -16.57
C LYS A 15 6.96 13.84 -16.20
N PHE A 16 5.78 14.43 -15.93
CA PHE A 16 4.59 13.63 -15.64
C PHE A 16 3.30 14.38 -15.97
N ILE A 17 2.21 13.62 -16.08
CA ILE A 17 0.86 14.17 -16.22
C ILE A 17 0.09 13.84 -14.94
N ALA A 18 -0.45 14.87 -14.30
CA ALA A 18 -1.40 14.73 -13.20
C ALA A 18 -2.82 14.81 -13.73
N ILE A 19 -3.66 13.84 -13.38
CA ILE A 19 -5.08 13.80 -13.75
C ILE A 19 -5.89 13.99 -12.48
N ASN A 20 -6.71 15.03 -12.44
CA ASN A 20 -7.66 15.26 -11.38
C ASN A 20 -9.07 14.93 -11.88
N HIS A 21 -9.60 13.78 -11.47
CA HIS A 21 -10.93 13.31 -11.91
C HIS A 21 -12.06 14.17 -11.35
N THR A 22 -11.90 14.79 -10.18
CA THR A 22 -12.93 15.65 -9.58
C THR A 22 -13.03 17.00 -10.30
N ALA A 23 -11.88 17.58 -10.65
CA ALA A 23 -11.81 18.85 -11.37
C ALA A 23 -11.81 18.66 -12.89
N GLU A 24 -11.79 17.43 -13.38
CA GLU A 24 -11.71 17.05 -14.81
C GLU A 24 -10.54 17.74 -15.53
N THR A 25 -9.37 17.81 -14.85
CA THR A 25 -8.20 18.50 -15.38
C THR A 25 -7.03 17.57 -15.62
N PHE A 26 -6.27 17.87 -16.69
CA PHE A 26 -4.97 17.32 -17.00
C PHE A 26 -3.92 18.40 -16.78
N THR A 27 -2.90 18.09 -15.98
CA THR A 27 -1.78 19.00 -15.75
C THR A 27 -0.48 18.31 -16.12
N ALA A 28 0.22 18.81 -17.12
CA ALA A 28 1.59 18.37 -17.41
C ALA A 28 2.57 19.16 -16.54
N VAL A 29 3.50 18.42 -15.93
CA VAL A 29 4.60 18.99 -15.13
C VAL A 29 5.91 18.54 -15.75
N VAL A 30 6.81 19.48 -15.97
CA VAL A 30 8.17 19.23 -16.49
C VAL A 30 9.15 20.02 -15.63
N LEU A 31 10.14 19.32 -15.06
CA LEU A 31 11.24 19.97 -14.34
C LEU A 31 12.24 20.54 -15.34
N GLY A 32 12.60 21.80 -15.19
CA GLY A 32 13.57 22.48 -16.02
C GLY A 32 14.66 23.15 -15.19
N GLU A 33 15.71 23.61 -15.84
CA GLU A 33 16.74 24.43 -15.22
C GLU A 33 16.15 25.76 -14.73
N ASP A 34 16.68 26.27 -13.62
CA ASP A 34 16.25 27.57 -13.04
C ASP A 34 16.85 28.73 -13.85
N SER A 35 16.36 28.88 -15.08
CA SER A 35 16.72 29.93 -16.02
C SER A 35 15.55 30.25 -16.95
N GLU A 36 15.54 31.40 -17.59
CA GLU A 36 14.48 31.78 -18.54
C GLU A 36 14.46 30.81 -19.74
N GLU A 37 15.61 30.40 -20.25
CA GLU A 37 15.72 29.44 -21.34
C GLU A 37 15.22 28.04 -20.91
N GLY A 38 15.61 27.59 -19.70
CA GLY A 38 15.12 26.35 -19.11
C GLY A 38 13.62 26.33 -18.94
N ARG A 39 13.02 27.44 -18.50
CA ARG A 39 11.57 27.59 -18.37
C ARG A 39 10.85 27.49 -19.71
N ILE A 40 11.35 28.16 -20.74
CA ILE A 40 10.75 28.11 -22.09
C ILE A 40 10.81 26.68 -22.65
N LYS A 41 11.93 26.00 -22.46
CA LYS A 41 12.11 24.60 -22.87
C LYS A 41 11.12 23.66 -22.14
N ALA A 42 11.03 23.80 -20.83
CA ALA A 42 10.12 22.97 -20.01
C ALA A 42 8.65 23.17 -20.39
N LEU A 43 8.22 24.42 -20.66
CA LEU A 43 6.86 24.69 -21.12
C LEU A 43 6.55 24.05 -22.47
N LYS A 44 7.48 24.12 -23.42
CA LYS A 44 7.33 23.45 -24.74
C LYS A 44 7.21 21.93 -24.59
N GLU A 45 8.04 21.34 -23.74
CA GLU A 45 7.98 19.90 -23.46
C GLU A 45 6.65 19.50 -22.76
N ALA A 46 6.12 20.34 -21.87
CA ALA A 46 4.83 20.12 -21.24
C ALA A 46 3.67 20.16 -22.23
N GLU A 47 3.72 21.08 -23.20
CA GLU A 47 2.72 21.15 -24.29
C GLU A 47 2.77 19.89 -25.17
N GLU A 48 3.96 19.42 -25.52
CA GLU A 48 4.15 18.20 -26.31
C GLU A 48 3.62 16.96 -25.51
N LEU A 49 3.83 16.92 -24.22
CA LEU A 49 3.35 15.85 -23.34
C LEU A 49 1.80 15.78 -23.34
N ILE A 50 1.12 16.92 -23.21
CA ILE A 50 -0.35 17.00 -23.27
C ILE A 50 -0.85 16.56 -24.66
N LYS A 51 -0.21 17.02 -25.72
CA LYS A 51 -0.56 16.62 -27.09
C LYS A 51 -0.46 15.13 -27.28
N THR A 52 0.65 14.52 -26.88
CA THR A 52 0.87 13.06 -26.96
C THR A 52 -0.17 12.28 -26.17
N ALA A 53 -0.52 12.73 -24.96
CA ALA A 53 -1.54 12.11 -24.16
C ALA A 53 -2.94 12.13 -24.83
N ARG A 54 -3.31 13.25 -25.43
CA ARG A 54 -4.58 13.36 -26.17
C ARG A 54 -4.63 12.46 -27.40
N GLU A 55 -3.56 12.42 -28.18
CA GLU A 55 -3.46 11.56 -29.36
C GLU A 55 -3.47 10.06 -28.98
N GLY A 56 -2.88 9.71 -27.81
CA GLY A 56 -2.89 8.34 -27.28
C GLY A 56 -4.29 7.86 -26.92
N VAL A 57 -5.15 8.69 -26.36
CA VAL A 57 -6.53 8.33 -26.00
C VAL A 57 -7.32 7.83 -27.22
N ASP A 58 -7.14 8.46 -28.37
CA ASP A 58 -7.85 8.03 -29.60
C ASP A 58 -7.28 6.73 -30.20
N LYS A 59 -6.01 6.44 -29.99
CA LYS A 59 -5.32 5.24 -30.50
C LYS A 59 -5.67 3.95 -29.76
N PHE A 60 -5.97 4.03 -28.47
CA PHE A 60 -6.14 2.86 -27.57
C PHE A 60 -7.57 2.67 -27.08
N LYS A 61 -8.53 3.38 -27.65
CA LYS A 61 -9.96 3.34 -27.25
C LYS A 61 -10.61 1.95 -27.27
N ASP A 62 -10.12 1.05 -28.10
CA ASP A 62 -10.73 -0.26 -28.37
C ASP A 62 -9.86 -1.46 -27.98
N ASP A 63 -8.65 -1.22 -27.44
CA ASP A 63 -7.75 -2.28 -27.00
C ASP A 63 -8.22 -2.85 -25.65
N LYS A 64 -9.06 -3.88 -25.70
CA LYS A 64 -9.39 -4.65 -24.50
C LYS A 64 -8.34 -5.74 -24.31
N PRO A 65 -7.73 -5.80 -23.10
CA PRO A 65 -6.75 -6.85 -22.84
C PRO A 65 -7.39 -8.23 -22.94
N ASP A 66 -6.76 -9.13 -23.70
CA ASP A 66 -7.11 -10.54 -23.67
C ASP A 66 -6.66 -11.14 -22.33
N MET A 67 -7.60 -11.43 -21.45
CA MET A 67 -7.36 -11.98 -20.11
C MET A 67 -7.55 -13.50 -20.06
N SER A 68 -7.35 -14.19 -21.15
CA SER A 68 -7.34 -15.65 -21.18
C SER A 68 -6.23 -16.19 -20.28
N LEU A 69 -6.58 -17.04 -19.34
CA LEU A 69 -5.64 -17.72 -18.44
C LEU A 69 -5.19 -19.09 -18.97
N GLU A 70 -5.46 -19.38 -20.23
CA GLU A 70 -5.03 -20.61 -20.85
C GLU A 70 -3.49 -20.74 -20.82
N GLY A 71 -3.03 -21.90 -20.40
CA GLY A 71 -1.60 -22.20 -20.30
C GLY A 71 -0.88 -21.66 -19.07
N VAL A 72 -1.58 -21.10 -18.08
CA VAL A 72 -1.00 -20.62 -16.82
C VAL A 72 -0.49 -21.78 -15.97
N ILE A 73 0.78 -21.72 -15.57
CA ILE A 73 1.40 -22.66 -14.64
C ILE A 73 1.48 -21.98 -13.27
N LEU A 74 0.79 -22.53 -12.26
CA LEU A 74 0.81 -22.03 -10.89
C LEU A 74 1.84 -22.81 -10.05
N LYS A 75 2.75 -22.08 -9.40
CA LYS A 75 3.64 -22.56 -8.36
C LYS A 75 3.38 -21.80 -7.07
N LYS A 76 3.29 -22.52 -5.94
CA LYS A 76 3.14 -21.94 -4.59
C LYS A 76 4.41 -22.22 -3.78
N SER A 77 4.79 -21.32 -2.87
CA SER A 77 5.91 -21.52 -1.96
C SER A 77 5.63 -22.62 -0.93
N ASP A 78 4.37 -22.80 -0.55
CA ASP A 78 3.91 -23.78 0.42
C ASP A 78 2.69 -24.53 -0.08
N THR A 79 2.58 -25.79 0.30
CA THR A 79 1.33 -26.54 0.22
C THR A 79 0.38 -26.11 1.34
N LEU A 80 -0.88 -26.51 1.25
CA LEU A 80 -1.87 -26.24 2.31
C LEU A 80 -1.44 -26.84 3.65
N GLU A 81 -0.86 -28.04 3.62
CA GLU A 81 -0.40 -28.74 4.84
C GLU A 81 0.78 -28.03 5.48
N GLU A 82 1.78 -27.62 4.71
CA GLU A 82 2.96 -26.88 5.18
C GLU A 82 2.55 -25.53 5.77
N TYR A 83 1.72 -24.78 5.07
CA TYR A 83 1.19 -23.49 5.56
C TYR A 83 0.40 -23.66 6.86
N SER A 84 -0.46 -24.70 6.95
CA SER A 84 -1.23 -25.00 8.15
C SER A 84 -0.34 -25.34 9.35
N LYS A 85 0.76 -26.08 9.14
CA LYS A 85 1.75 -26.37 10.20
C LYS A 85 2.39 -25.08 10.73
N LYS A 86 2.78 -24.16 9.84
CA LYS A 86 3.34 -22.86 10.19
C LYS A 86 2.35 -22.03 11.00
N VAL A 87 1.09 -21.94 10.56
CA VAL A 87 0.02 -21.25 11.30
C VAL A 87 -0.18 -21.84 12.70
N ASN A 88 -0.18 -23.18 12.84
CA ASN A 88 -0.32 -23.81 14.14
C ASN A 88 0.87 -23.50 15.06
N LYS A 89 2.10 -23.43 14.52
CA LYS A 89 3.29 -23.05 15.28
C LYS A 89 3.18 -21.58 15.77
N ILE A 90 2.71 -20.68 14.92
CA ILE A 90 2.43 -19.29 15.30
C ILE A 90 1.40 -19.21 16.43
N LYS A 91 0.31 -19.99 16.34
CA LYS A 91 -0.69 -20.05 17.43
C LYS A 91 -0.09 -20.49 18.76
N ASN A 92 0.92 -21.35 18.75
CA ASN A 92 1.64 -21.72 19.97
C ASN A 92 2.49 -20.55 20.50
N TYR A 93 3.23 -19.84 19.64
CA TYR A 93 3.95 -18.64 20.04
C TYR A 93 3.06 -17.56 20.65
N ILE A 94 1.83 -17.41 20.14
CA ILE A 94 0.85 -16.51 20.72
C ILE A 94 0.42 -16.99 22.13
N LYS A 95 0.13 -18.28 22.29
CA LYS A 95 -0.24 -18.86 23.60
C LYS A 95 0.88 -18.76 24.64
N GLU A 96 2.13 -18.87 24.20
CA GLU A 96 3.32 -18.73 25.03
C GLU A 96 3.67 -17.27 25.35
N GLY A 97 2.96 -16.30 24.76
CA GLY A 97 3.15 -14.88 25.02
C GLY A 97 4.32 -14.23 24.27
N HIS A 98 4.82 -14.88 23.21
CA HIS A 98 5.90 -14.32 22.40
C HIS A 98 5.45 -13.14 21.56
N ILE A 99 4.24 -13.22 21.01
CA ILE A 99 3.63 -12.23 20.12
C ILE A 99 2.12 -12.16 20.35
N PHE A 100 1.50 -11.06 19.95
CA PHE A 100 0.03 -10.93 19.87
C PHE A 100 -0.46 -11.30 18.47
N GLN A 101 0.30 -10.91 17.45
CA GLN A 101 -0.04 -11.12 16.05
C GLN A 101 1.23 -11.27 15.21
N THR A 102 1.15 -12.07 14.14
CA THR A 102 2.12 -12.06 13.04
C THR A 102 1.43 -12.38 11.72
N VAL A 103 1.94 -11.79 10.64
CA VAL A 103 1.41 -11.97 9.29
C VAL A 103 2.33 -12.93 8.54
N LEU A 104 1.90 -14.18 8.39
CA LEU A 104 2.60 -15.19 7.61
C LEU A 104 2.25 -15.05 6.13
N SER A 105 3.25 -14.94 5.25
CA SER A 105 3.04 -14.79 3.82
C SER A 105 3.18 -16.10 3.04
N GLN A 106 2.66 -16.10 1.83
CA GLN A 106 2.82 -17.15 0.84
C GLN A 106 3.05 -16.53 -0.54
N ARG A 107 4.05 -16.98 -1.28
CA ARG A 107 4.30 -16.52 -2.65
C ARG A 107 3.72 -17.49 -3.67
N TRP A 108 2.98 -16.94 -4.60
CA TRP A 108 2.47 -17.67 -5.77
C TRP A 108 3.18 -17.17 -7.01
N THR A 109 3.69 -18.07 -7.82
CA THR A 109 4.36 -17.76 -9.08
C THR A 109 3.53 -18.30 -10.23
N ILE A 110 3.19 -17.44 -11.16
CA ILE A 110 2.38 -17.75 -12.32
C ILE A 110 3.18 -17.40 -13.57
N LYS A 111 3.23 -18.32 -14.53
CA LYS A 111 3.74 -18.03 -15.86
C LYS A 111 2.55 -17.62 -16.75
N THR A 112 2.59 -16.42 -17.28
CA THR A 112 1.55 -15.87 -18.15
C THR A 112 2.16 -15.22 -19.38
N GLY A 113 1.42 -15.12 -20.47
CA GLY A 113 1.77 -14.33 -21.65
C GLY A 113 1.24 -12.90 -21.62
N GLN A 114 0.55 -12.51 -20.53
CA GLN A 114 -0.02 -11.16 -20.40
C GLN A 114 1.06 -10.12 -20.06
N SER A 115 0.90 -8.91 -20.56
CA SER A 115 1.72 -7.78 -20.16
C SER A 115 1.37 -7.34 -18.73
N GLY A 116 2.32 -6.76 -18.00
CA GLY A 116 2.06 -6.22 -16.68
C GLY A 116 1.01 -5.11 -16.70
N PHE A 117 0.97 -4.30 -17.77
CA PHE A 117 -0.04 -3.25 -17.89
C PHE A 117 -1.47 -3.82 -18.00
N ASN A 118 -1.69 -4.88 -18.81
CA ASN A 118 -2.98 -5.56 -18.89
C ASN A 118 -3.42 -6.13 -17.52
N LEU A 119 -2.46 -6.71 -16.77
CA LEU A 119 -2.72 -7.20 -15.42
C LEU A 119 -3.09 -6.05 -14.47
N TYR A 120 -2.42 -4.89 -14.57
CA TYR A 120 -2.76 -3.70 -13.80
C TYR A 120 -4.17 -3.19 -14.11
N GLU A 121 -4.55 -3.10 -15.38
CA GLU A 121 -5.89 -2.67 -15.77
C GLU A 121 -6.96 -3.60 -15.20
N LYS A 122 -6.71 -4.92 -15.26
CA LYS A 122 -7.64 -5.89 -14.67
C LYS A 122 -7.70 -5.82 -13.15
N LEU A 123 -6.56 -5.61 -12.49
CA LEU A 123 -6.52 -5.39 -11.04
C LEU A 123 -7.30 -4.14 -10.64
N ARG A 124 -7.18 -3.05 -11.40
CA ARG A 124 -7.91 -1.81 -11.17
C ARG A 124 -9.43 -1.98 -11.30
N GLU A 125 -9.86 -2.83 -12.21
CA GLU A 125 -11.28 -3.17 -12.39
C GLU A 125 -11.80 -4.03 -11.23
N LEU A 126 -11.04 -5.05 -10.82
CA LEU A 126 -11.46 -6.05 -9.85
C LEU A 126 -11.33 -5.59 -8.40
N ASN A 127 -10.27 -4.84 -8.09
CA ASN A 127 -9.94 -4.43 -6.73
C ASN A 127 -9.41 -2.98 -6.68
N PRO A 128 -10.25 -1.99 -7.00
CA PRO A 128 -9.86 -0.58 -6.90
C PRO A 128 -9.53 -0.21 -5.46
N SER A 129 -8.43 0.49 -5.27
CA SER A 129 -7.93 0.94 -3.96
C SER A 129 -7.41 2.37 -4.04
N PRO A 130 -7.27 3.09 -2.90
CA PRO A 130 -6.72 4.45 -2.87
C PRO A 130 -5.29 4.56 -3.41
N TYR A 131 -4.49 3.52 -3.29
CA TYR A 131 -3.10 3.48 -3.74
C TYR A 131 -2.90 2.36 -4.74
N MET A 132 -3.14 2.68 -6.01
CA MET A 132 -2.87 1.77 -7.12
C MET A 132 -1.64 2.24 -7.88
N TYR A 133 -0.78 1.30 -8.26
CA TYR A 133 0.44 1.64 -8.98
C TYR A 133 0.82 0.58 -10.01
N TYR A 134 1.46 1.07 -11.05
CA TYR A 134 2.16 0.31 -12.06
C TYR A 134 3.51 0.98 -12.30
N PHE A 135 4.58 0.28 -12.00
CA PHE A 135 5.95 0.72 -12.25
C PHE A 135 6.60 -0.17 -13.28
N ASN A 136 7.16 0.43 -14.31
CA ASN A 136 7.98 -0.26 -15.30
C ASN A 136 9.44 0.19 -15.13
N PHE A 137 10.31 -0.74 -14.69
CA PHE A 137 11.73 -0.52 -14.49
C PHE A 137 12.58 -1.04 -15.68
N GLY A 138 11.94 -1.45 -16.78
CA GLY A 138 12.58 -2.01 -17.96
C GLY A 138 12.66 -3.53 -17.90
N ASP A 139 13.46 -4.07 -17.01
CA ASP A 139 13.67 -5.51 -16.86
C ASP A 139 12.53 -6.22 -16.11
N PHE A 140 11.79 -5.49 -15.29
CA PHE A 140 10.63 -5.99 -14.54
C PHE A 140 9.60 -4.89 -14.30
N GLU A 141 8.40 -5.32 -13.98
CA GLU A 141 7.26 -4.44 -13.69
C GLU A 141 6.71 -4.74 -12.30
N ILE A 142 6.25 -3.71 -11.59
CA ILE A 142 5.61 -3.83 -10.28
C ILE A 142 4.18 -3.29 -10.39
N ILE A 143 3.24 -4.12 -9.95
CA ILE A 143 1.81 -3.82 -9.99
C ILE A 143 1.25 -3.98 -8.59
N GLY A 144 0.47 -3.02 -8.13
CA GLY A 144 -0.10 -3.13 -6.80
C GLY A 144 -1.41 -2.36 -6.64
N SER A 145 -2.16 -2.83 -5.65
CA SER A 145 -3.39 -2.22 -5.16
C SER A 145 -3.35 -2.28 -3.64
N SER A 146 -3.21 -1.13 -2.98
CA SER A 146 -3.10 -1.02 -1.52
C SER A 146 -4.17 -0.11 -0.95
N PRO A 147 -4.86 -0.53 0.11
CA PRO A 147 -5.83 0.33 0.80
C PRO A 147 -5.17 1.28 1.81
N GLU A 148 -3.94 1.01 2.24
CA GLU A 148 -3.33 1.60 3.42
C GLU A 148 -2.22 2.59 3.10
N MET A 149 -2.25 3.74 3.75
CA MET A 149 -1.20 4.74 3.75
C MET A 149 -0.18 4.42 4.85
N ILE A 150 1.05 4.08 4.48
CA ILE A 150 2.13 3.84 5.47
C ILE A 150 2.47 5.14 6.18
N VAL A 151 2.91 6.16 5.43
CA VAL A 151 3.31 7.46 5.98
C VAL A 151 3.09 8.55 4.94
N LYS A 152 2.67 9.73 5.41
CA LYS A 152 2.54 10.95 4.61
C LYS A 152 3.15 12.11 5.38
N GLN A 153 3.96 12.91 4.71
CA GLN A 153 4.39 14.20 5.21
C GLN A 153 3.65 15.32 4.47
N SER A 154 3.19 16.32 5.22
CA SER A 154 2.69 17.59 4.69
C SER A 154 3.26 18.68 5.55
N ASP A 155 4.09 19.53 4.95
CA ASP A 155 4.88 20.54 5.67
C ASP A 155 5.69 19.92 6.82
N ASN A 156 5.45 20.37 8.04
CA ASN A 156 6.11 19.87 9.25
C ASN A 156 5.30 18.77 9.99
N LYS A 157 4.21 18.29 9.42
CA LYS A 157 3.39 17.23 10.00
C LYS A 157 3.58 15.91 9.28
N VAL A 158 3.58 14.85 10.05
CA VAL A 158 3.63 13.47 9.57
C VAL A 158 2.36 12.76 9.99
N TYR A 159 1.83 11.92 9.11
CA TYR A 159 0.59 11.19 9.29
C TYR A 159 0.78 9.72 8.94
N THR A 160 0.11 8.86 9.68
CA THR A 160 -0.13 7.46 9.31
C THR A 160 -1.57 7.09 9.65
N CYS A 161 -2.11 6.11 8.94
CA CYS A 161 -3.53 5.79 8.99
C CYS A 161 -3.72 4.28 9.14
N PRO A 162 -3.55 3.72 10.34
CA PRO A 162 -3.80 2.30 10.58
C PRO A 162 -5.26 1.94 10.29
N ILE A 163 -5.43 0.84 9.59
CA ILE A 163 -6.72 0.28 9.17
C ILE A 163 -6.86 -1.12 9.75
N ALA A 164 -7.98 -1.41 10.40
CA ALA A 164 -8.33 -2.75 10.86
C ALA A 164 -9.84 -2.95 10.80
N GLY A 165 -10.27 -4.19 10.99
CA GLY A 165 -11.66 -4.55 10.93
C GLY A 165 -12.28 -4.36 9.55
N THR A 166 -13.12 -5.29 9.14
CA THR A 166 -13.75 -5.23 7.82
C THR A 166 -15.17 -5.74 7.89
N ARG A 167 -16.10 -4.98 7.29
CA ARG A 167 -17.45 -5.45 6.96
C ARG A 167 -17.74 -5.12 5.51
N LYS A 168 -18.58 -5.93 4.88
CA LYS A 168 -19.11 -5.62 3.54
C LYS A 168 -20.04 -4.43 3.63
N ARG A 169 -20.23 -3.74 2.51
CA ARG A 169 -21.24 -2.70 2.40
C ARG A 169 -22.63 -3.30 2.46
N GLY A 170 -23.54 -2.64 3.14
CA GLY A 170 -24.96 -2.99 3.13
C GLY A 170 -25.62 -2.72 1.77
N ALA A 171 -26.63 -3.51 1.42
CA ALA A 171 -27.42 -3.28 0.20
C ALA A 171 -28.34 -2.04 0.33
N THR A 172 -28.71 -1.66 1.56
CA THR A 172 -29.45 -0.43 1.88
C THR A 172 -28.68 0.40 2.89
N LYS A 173 -29.08 1.67 3.07
CA LYS A 173 -28.47 2.57 4.05
C LYS A 173 -28.63 2.06 5.48
N GLU A 174 -29.77 1.48 5.80
CA GLU A 174 -30.09 0.92 7.11
C GLU A 174 -29.21 -0.29 7.42
N GLN A 175 -29.00 -1.18 6.44
CA GLN A 175 -28.09 -2.31 6.56
C GLN A 175 -26.64 -1.85 6.70
N ASP A 176 -26.23 -0.81 5.98
CA ASP A 176 -24.89 -0.25 6.06
C ASP A 176 -24.60 0.31 7.46
N ILE A 177 -25.57 0.99 8.07
CA ILE A 177 -25.48 1.49 9.44
C ILE A 177 -25.42 0.33 10.45
N ALA A 178 -26.26 -0.67 10.30
CA ALA A 178 -26.25 -1.84 11.20
C ALA A 178 -24.91 -2.59 11.16
N LEU A 179 -24.29 -2.74 9.98
CA LEU A 179 -22.97 -3.36 9.82
C LEU A 179 -21.85 -2.49 10.43
N GLU A 180 -21.97 -1.17 10.39
CA GLU A 180 -21.06 -0.24 11.07
C GLU A 180 -21.16 -0.40 12.59
N GLU A 181 -22.38 -0.41 13.15
CA GLU A 181 -22.60 -0.59 14.57
C GLU A 181 -22.08 -1.96 15.05
N GLU A 182 -22.33 -3.03 14.29
CA GLU A 182 -21.77 -4.36 14.53
C GLU A 182 -20.24 -4.34 14.56
N LEU A 183 -19.61 -3.71 13.57
CA LEU A 183 -18.16 -3.63 13.48
C LEU A 183 -17.56 -2.86 14.67
N LEU A 184 -18.17 -1.74 15.06
CA LEU A 184 -17.71 -0.94 16.19
C LEU A 184 -17.99 -1.60 17.56
N ALA A 185 -18.94 -2.54 17.62
CA ALA A 185 -19.24 -3.32 18.82
C ALA A 185 -18.36 -4.57 18.96
N ASP A 186 -17.69 -5.01 17.89
CA ASP A 186 -16.85 -6.21 17.88
C ASP A 186 -15.58 -6.00 18.72
N GLU A 187 -15.52 -6.64 19.89
CA GLU A 187 -14.39 -6.50 20.83
C GLU A 187 -13.05 -6.94 20.23
N LYS A 188 -13.05 -7.98 19.40
CA LYS A 188 -11.85 -8.49 18.76
C LYS A 188 -11.29 -7.49 17.75
N GLU A 189 -12.16 -6.98 16.85
CA GLU A 189 -11.76 -6.00 15.83
C GLU A 189 -11.26 -4.70 16.49
N ARG A 190 -11.90 -4.26 17.56
CA ARG A 190 -11.47 -3.10 18.35
C ARG A 190 -10.11 -3.32 19.01
N ALA A 191 -9.90 -4.48 19.64
CA ALA A 191 -8.63 -4.80 20.28
C ALA A 191 -7.48 -4.86 19.27
N GLU A 192 -7.71 -5.47 18.11
CA GLU A 192 -6.76 -5.48 17.01
C GLU A 192 -6.44 -4.05 16.52
N HIS A 193 -7.47 -3.22 16.36
CA HIS A 193 -7.28 -1.84 15.93
C HIS A 193 -6.48 -1.00 16.93
N VAL A 194 -6.75 -1.12 18.23
CA VAL A 194 -5.96 -0.47 19.30
C VAL A 194 -4.50 -0.87 19.21
N MET A 195 -4.20 -2.16 19.02
CA MET A 195 -2.84 -2.66 18.86
C MET A 195 -2.14 -2.04 17.64
N LEU A 196 -2.81 -1.92 16.50
CA LEU A 196 -2.25 -1.31 15.29
C LEU A 196 -2.05 0.21 15.47
N VAL A 197 -2.94 0.89 16.18
CA VAL A 197 -2.75 2.32 16.53
C VAL A 197 -1.54 2.50 17.43
N ASP A 198 -1.33 1.65 18.43
CA ASP A 198 -0.14 1.71 19.30
C ASP A 198 1.14 1.43 18.52
N LEU A 199 1.12 0.49 17.59
CA LEU A 199 2.24 0.21 16.70
C LEU A 199 2.56 1.43 15.81
N ALA A 200 1.54 2.06 15.25
CA ALA A 200 1.67 3.28 14.45
C ALA A 200 2.24 4.46 15.28
N ARG A 201 1.77 4.62 16.53
CA ARG A 201 2.31 5.63 17.46
C ARG A 201 3.78 5.39 17.79
N ASN A 202 4.17 4.14 17.94
CA ASN A 202 5.57 3.75 18.19
C ASN A 202 6.46 4.11 17.01
N ASP A 203 6.05 3.79 15.77
CA ASP A 203 6.81 4.12 14.57
C ASP A 203 6.89 5.63 14.35
N MET A 204 5.79 6.35 14.56
CA MET A 204 5.71 7.81 14.52
C MET A 204 6.61 8.48 15.57
N GLY A 205 6.70 7.90 16.78
CA GLY A 205 7.49 8.43 17.87
C GLY A 205 8.99 8.48 17.60
N LYS A 206 9.50 7.63 16.70
CA LYS A 206 10.92 7.59 16.32
C LYS A 206 11.37 8.85 15.59
N ILE A 207 10.46 9.51 14.87
CA ILE A 207 10.78 10.61 13.95
C ILE A 207 10.08 11.93 14.30
N SER A 208 9.23 11.91 15.32
CA SER A 208 8.48 13.09 15.75
C SER A 208 9.13 13.80 16.94
N GLU A 209 8.87 15.08 17.06
CA GLU A 209 9.18 15.85 18.26
C GLU A 209 8.49 15.22 19.48
N ILE A 210 9.19 15.15 20.61
CA ILE A 210 8.67 14.54 21.84
C ILE A 210 7.37 15.23 22.27
N GLY A 211 6.35 14.43 22.59
CA GLY A 211 5.06 14.92 23.06
C GLY A 211 4.09 15.39 21.96
N THR A 212 4.48 15.30 20.68
CA THR A 212 3.62 15.76 19.57
C THR A 212 2.81 14.65 18.92
N VAL A 213 3.12 13.38 19.20
CA VAL A 213 2.37 12.25 18.64
C VAL A 213 1.01 12.14 19.31
N LYS A 214 -0.04 12.23 18.51
CA LYS A 214 -1.43 12.10 18.96
C LYS A 214 -2.28 11.32 17.98
N VAL A 215 -3.36 10.77 18.45
CA VAL A 215 -4.42 10.17 17.62
C VAL A 215 -5.48 11.24 17.41
N ASP A 216 -5.52 11.82 16.23
CA ASP A 216 -6.43 12.91 15.89
C ASP A 216 -7.85 12.40 15.67
N GLN A 217 -7.98 11.26 14.99
CA GLN A 217 -9.25 10.56 14.79
C GLN A 217 -9.05 9.11 15.24
N PHE A 218 -9.96 8.62 16.07
CA PHE A 218 -9.86 7.29 16.65
C PHE A 218 -11.12 6.46 16.37
N MET A 219 -10.92 5.28 15.76
CA MET A 219 -11.96 4.31 15.42
C MET A 219 -13.11 4.89 14.57
N ASN A 220 -12.80 5.67 13.58
CA ASN A 220 -13.80 6.13 12.60
C ASN A 220 -14.07 5.07 11.56
N ILE A 221 -15.30 5.02 11.05
CA ILE A 221 -15.63 4.15 9.92
C ILE A 221 -15.35 4.86 8.60
N GLN A 222 -14.47 4.26 7.80
CA GLN A 222 -14.25 4.67 6.41
C GLN A 222 -14.92 3.68 5.46
N ARG A 223 -15.78 4.22 4.58
CA ARG A 223 -16.54 3.44 3.61
C ARG A 223 -15.87 3.49 2.25
N TYR A 224 -15.62 2.31 1.70
CA TYR A 224 -15.15 2.12 0.33
C TYR A 224 -16.29 1.55 -0.55
N SER A 225 -16.00 1.27 -1.80
CA SER A 225 -17.01 0.77 -2.75
C SER A 225 -17.66 -0.56 -2.32
N HIS A 226 -16.88 -1.48 -1.77
CA HIS A 226 -17.32 -2.85 -1.44
C HIS A 226 -17.24 -3.20 0.04
N VAL A 227 -16.48 -2.46 0.81
CA VAL A 227 -16.21 -2.72 2.23
C VAL A 227 -16.19 -1.43 3.03
N MET A 228 -16.29 -1.57 4.37
CA MET A 228 -15.99 -0.53 5.34
C MET A 228 -14.94 -1.03 6.32
N HIS A 229 -14.14 -0.13 6.85
CA HIS A 229 -13.07 -0.41 7.80
C HIS A 229 -13.10 0.54 8.99
N ILE A 230 -12.56 0.07 10.13
CA ILE A 230 -12.19 0.94 11.25
C ILE A 230 -10.85 1.59 10.92
N VAL A 231 -10.79 2.91 10.99
CA VAL A 231 -9.63 3.71 10.63
C VAL A 231 -9.33 4.70 11.74
N SER A 232 -8.05 4.91 12.02
CA SER A 232 -7.59 5.98 12.90
C SER A 232 -6.53 6.82 12.20
N LEU A 233 -6.45 8.09 12.55
CA LEU A 233 -5.40 8.99 12.06
C LEU A 233 -4.44 9.30 13.20
N VAL A 234 -3.19 8.90 13.03
CA VAL A 234 -2.10 9.24 13.95
C VAL A 234 -1.27 10.34 13.29
N GLU A 235 -1.07 11.44 14.01
CA GLU A 235 -0.22 12.53 13.55
C GLU A 235 0.89 12.86 14.54
N GLY A 236 1.98 13.43 14.02
CA GLY A 236 3.09 13.95 14.80
C GLY A 236 3.74 15.12 14.09
N ARG A 237 4.48 15.95 14.83
CA ARG A 237 5.33 16.98 14.23
C ARG A 237 6.70 16.36 13.94
N LYS A 238 7.14 16.44 12.68
CA LYS A 238 8.46 15.93 12.28
C LYS A 238 9.56 16.65 13.05
N ASN A 239 10.45 15.90 13.66
CA ASN A 239 11.68 16.47 14.19
C ASN A 239 12.56 16.95 13.02
N GLY A 240 13.02 18.20 13.07
CA GLY A 240 13.74 18.87 11.99
C GLY A 240 15.08 18.22 11.60
N GLU A 241 15.63 17.36 12.45
CA GLU A 241 16.88 16.63 12.19
C GLU A 241 16.73 15.50 11.15
N TYR A 242 15.49 15.02 10.91
CA TYR A 242 15.25 13.89 10.01
C TYR A 242 14.97 14.32 8.57
N HIS A 243 15.61 13.64 7.63
CA HIS A 243 15.32 13.75 6.21
C HIS A 243 13.98 13.03 5.88
N PRO A 244 13.24 13.42 4.82
CA PRO A 244 12.01 12.71 4.40
C PRO A 244 12.18 11.19 4.18
N LEU A 245 13.34 10.71 3.75
CA LEU A 245 13.63 9.29 3.61
C LEU A 245 13.73 8.56 4.96
N ASP A 246 14.12 9.25 6.03
CA ASP A 246 14.15 8.67 7.38
C ASP A 246 12.74 8.35 7.86
N LEU A 247 11.73 9.12 7.41
CA LEU A 247 10.32 8.84 7.67
C LEU A 247 9.93 7.47 7.12
N VAL A 248 10.24 7.21 5.86
CA VAL A 248 9.95 5.92 5.22
C VAL A 248 10.66 4.80 5.97
N SER A 249 11.95 4.98 6.28
CA SER A 249 12.77 4.00 7.01
C SER A 249 12.21 3.66 8.39
N SER A 250 11.65 4.64 9.12
CA SER A 250 11.11 4.44 10.47
C SER A 250 9.84 3.57 10.49
N PHE A 251 9.06 3.57 9.40
CA PHE A 251 7.84 2.79 9.26
C PHE A 251 8.06 1.42 8.62
N LEU A 252 9.22 1.20 7.97
CA LEU A 252 9.54 -0.08 7.36
C LEU A 252 10.32 -1.01 8.33
N PRO A 253 10.06 -2.33 8.29
CA PRO A 253 8.90 -2.94 7.64
C PRO A 253 7.59 -2.56 8.35
N ALA A 254 6.51 -2.44 7.56
CA ALA A 254 5.21 -2.04 8.10
C ALA A 254 4.71 -3.04 9.15
N GLY A 255 4.17 -2.52 10.27
CA GLY A 255 3.65 -3.34 11.35
C GLY A 255 2.48 -4.22 10.91
N THR A 256 1.62 -3.69 10.05
CA THR A 256 0.48 -4.39 9.44
C THR A 256 0.87 -5.56 8.54
N LEU A 257 2.12 -5.61 8.08
CA LEU A 257 2.68 -6.71 7.28
C LEU A 257 3.64 -7.61 8.06
N SER A 258 4.00 -7.27 9.29
CA SER A 258 4.90 -8.05 10.16
C SER A 258 4.17 -8.60 11.39
N GLY A 259 3.86 -7.77 12.35
CA GLY A 259 3.12 -8.15 13.56
C GLY A 259 3.53 -7.35 14.79
N ALA A 260 3.07 -7.81 15.95
CA ALA A 260 3.28 -7.13 17.23
C ALA A 260 3.64 -8.15 18.34
N PRO A 261 4.73 -7.92 19.12
CA PRO A 261 5.79 -6.92 18.96
C PRO A 261 6.59 -7.13 17.66
N LYS A 262 6.89 -6.04 16.94
CA LYS A 262 7.43 -6.06 15.57
C LYS A 262 8.68 -6.93 15.40
N ILE A 263 9.70 -6.74 16.23
CA ILE A 263 10.98 -7.46 16.11
C ILE A 263 10.76 -8.96 16.29
N ARG A 264 10.05 -9.36 17.34
CA ARG A 264 9.79 -10.78 17.60
C ARG A 264 8.93 -11.43 16.52
N ALA A 265 7.93 -10.71 15.99
CA ALA A 265 7.13 -11.18 14.87
C ALA A 265 7.99 -11.43 13.63
N MET A 266 8.94 -10.52 13.33
CA MET A 266 9.87 -10.67 12.21
C MET A 266 10.82 -11.86 12.38
N GLU A 267 11.34 -12.11 13.58
CA GLU A 267 12.15 -13.30 13.87
C GLU A 267 11.37 -14.61 13.60
N ILE A 268 10.09 -14.65 13.99
CA ILE A 268 9.21 -15.80 13.76
C ILE A 268 8.90 -15.96 12.26
N ILE A 269 8.71 -14.85 11.55
CA ILE A 269 8.53 -14.86 10.10
C ILE A 269 9.77 -15.45 9.40
N ASP A 270 10.96 -14.97 9.76
CA ASP A 270 12.23 -15.45 9.18
C ASP A 270 12.47 -16.93 9.47
N GLU A 271 12.06 -17.41 10.66
CA GLU A 271 12.12 -18.83 11.04
C GLU A 271 11.19 -19.71 10.19
N LEU A 272 10.00 -19.21 9.85
CA LEU A 272 8.94 -20.03 9.28
C LEU A 272 8.80 -19.91 7.76
N GLU A 273 9.11 -18.77 7.18
CA GLU A 273 8.99 -18.58 5.74
C GLU A 273 10.16 -19.24 5.00
N THR A 274 9.83 -20.03 4.00
CA THR A 274 10.82 -20.79 3.21
C THR A 274 11.43 -19.99 2.08
N VAL A 275 10.84 -18.85 1.76
CA VAL A 275 11.28 -17.90 0.72
C VAL A 275 11.30 -16.48 1.27
N ARG A 276 12.23 -15.65 0.84
CA ARG A 276 12.24 -14.23 1.21
C ARG A 276 11.06 -13.50 0.58
N ARG A 277 10.47 -12.56 1.31
CA ARG A 277 9.29 -11.81 0.86
C ARG A 277 9.55 -10.98 -0.40
N GLY A 278 10.71 -10.39 -0.54
CA GLY A 278 10.97 -9.46 -1.63
C GLY A 278 10.18 -8.16 -1.46
N LEU A 279 9.24 -7.90 -2.38
CA LEU A 279 8.42 -6.68 -2.38
C LEU A 279 7.27 -6.67 -1.38
N TYR A 280 6.90 -7.81 -0.83
CA TYR A 280 5.81 -7.93 0.15
C TYR A 280 6.34 -7.88 1.56
#